data_0134116b122d29730a65d9d05345d617
#
_entry.id   0134116b122d29730a65d9d05345d617
#
_cell.length_a   1.000
_cell.length_b   1.000
_cell.length_c   1.000
_cell.angle_alpha   90.00
_cell.angle_beta   90.00
_cell.angle_gamma   90.00
#
_symmetry.space_group_name_H-M   'P 1'
#
loop_
_entity.id
_entity.type
_entity.pdbx_description
1 polymer ?
#
loop_
_entity_poly.entity_id
_entity_poly.type
_entity_poly.pdbx_seq_one_letter_code
_entity_poly.pdbx_strand_id
1 'polypeptide(L)'
;MCRDDANPTARHTDGNCSHHAGRPRFLRDRAQTISHADTMARLDFPTGFHWGAATASYQIEGACREAGRGESIWDRFTHVPGNVRDGSTGDRACDSYHRWRDDIALLRAMGLDSYRFSIAWPRIQPTGRGPANVPGLDHYRALVDGLLEAGIRPFPTLYHWDLPQALEDAGGWPARDTAARFADYAGQVIAALGDRVRHWMIFNEPQIFTSMGY
;
A
#
# COMPACT_ATOMS: atom_id res chain seq x y z
N MET A 1 26.96 -33.78 -29.51
CA MET A 1 26.86 -34.24 -30.90
C MET A 1 26.23 -33.10 -31.66
N CYS A 2 26.99 -32.17 -32.16
CA CYS A 2 27.50 -31.91 -33.52
C CYS A 2 26.46 -32.30 -34.61
N ARG A 3 26.02 -31.36 -35.42
CA ARG A 3 26.75 -30.81 -36.54
C ARG A 3 26.00 -29.66 -37.19
N ASP A 4 26.83 -28.69 -37.64
CA ASP A 4 26.65 -27.67 -38.65
C ASP A 4 26.31 -28.21 -40.04
N ASP A 5 25.81 -27.32 -40.93
CA ASP A 5 26.22 -27.14 -42.32
C ASP A 5 25.31 -26.10 -42.97
N ALA A 6 25.76 -24.89 -43.24
CA ALA A 6 26.51 -24.34 -44.36
C ALA A 6 25.73 -24.12 -45.65
N ASN A 7 25.62 -22.81 -46.01
CA ASN A 7 25.37 -22.09 -47.27
C ASN A 7 26.01 -22.76 -48.53
N PRO A 8 25.61 -22.51 -49.82
CA PRO A 8 25.97 -21.27 -50.51
C PRO A 8 25.10 -20.76 -51.74
N THR A 9 25.21 -19.43 -51.96
CA THR A 9 25.38 -18.67 -53.22
C THR A 9 24.63 -19.01 -54.55
N ALA A 10 24.13 -17.90 -55.21
CA ALA A 10 24.28 -17.52 -56.64
C ALA A 10 23.51 -16.19 -56.91
N ARG A 11 24.11 -15.22 -57.29
CA ARG A 11 24.62 -14.43 -58.42
C ARG A 11 23.53 -13.82 -59.34
N HIS A 12 23.58 -12.51 -59.43
CA HIS A 12 23.39 -11.54 -60.54
C HIS A 12 22.58 -11.94 -61.76
N THR A 13 21.64 -11.02 -62.13
CA THR A 13 21.61 -10.39 -63.44
C THR A 13 20.94 -9.04 -63.40
N ASP A 14 21.59 -8.06 -64.06
CA ASP A 14 21.17 -6.71 -64.29
C ASP A 14 20.01 -6.66 -65.31
N GLY A 15 19.09 -5.74 -65.13
CA GLY A 15 18.04 -5.44 -66.09
C GLY A 15 17.56 -4.00 -65.92
N ASN A 16 18.20 -3.11 -66.61
CA ASN A 16 17.86 -1.70 -66.77
C ASN A 16 16.57 -1.56 -67.58
N CYS A 17 15.53 -0.90 -67.02
CA CYS A 17 14.43 -0.35 -67.80
C CYS A 17 13.91 0.94 -67.18
N SER A 18 14.29 2.03 -67.80
CA SER A 18 13.80 3.38 -67.57
C SER A 18 12.36 3.51 -68.02
N HIS A 19 11.44 3.82 -67.15
CA HIS A 19 10.17 4.46 -67.49
C HIS A 19 9.86 5.61 -66.53
N HIS A 20 9.84 6.79 -67.17
CA HIS A 20 9.27 8.03 -66.58
C HIS A 20 7.79 7.82 -66.29
N ALA A 21 7.38 7.95 -65.04
CA ALA A 21 5.98 8.21 -64.72
C ALA A 21 5.93 9.15 -63.51
N GLY A 22 5.12 10.19 -63.65
CA GLY A 22 5.03 11.34 -62.76
C GLY A 22 4.79 11.03 -61.32
N ARG A 23 5.50 11.75 -60.47
CA ARG A 23 5.27 11.75 -59.00
C ARG A 23 3.96 12.46 -58.69
N PRO A 24 3.00 11.84 -57.98
CA PRO A 24 1.88 12.57 -57.43
C PRO A 24 2.38 13.51 -56.35
N ARG A 25 1.97 14.77 -56.37
CA ARG A 25 2.11 15.73 -55.31
C ARG A 25 1.32 15.22 -54.11
N PHE A 26 1.96 14.52 -53.18
CA PHE A 26 1.39 14.30 -51.85
C PHE A 26 1.37 15.66 -51.16
N LEU A 27 0.16 16.09 -50.84
CA LEU A 27 -0.15 17.14 -49.89
C LEU A 27 0.69 16.94 -48.62
N ARG A 28 1.49 17.94 -48.28
CA ARG A 28 2.11 18.03 -46.96
C ARG A 28 0.98 18.25 -45.96
N ASP A 29 0.45 17.18 -45.41
CA ASP A 29 -0.28 17.25 -44.17
C ASP A 29 0.70 17.85 -43.14
N ARG A 30 0.42 19.08 -42.73
CA ARG A 30 0.99 19.64 -41.51
C ARG A 30 0.58 18.69 -40.38
N ALA A 31 1.47 17.84 -39.98
CA ALA A 31 1.36 17.21 -38.67
C ALA A 31 1.24 18.35 -37.66
N GLN A 32 0.02 18.64 -37.23
CA GLN A 32 -0.22 19.46 -36.07
C GLN A 32 0.43 18.68 -34.93
N THR A 33 1.57 19.15 -34.49
CA THR A 33 2.17 18.73 -33.23
C THR A 33 1.19 19.19 -32.14
N ILE A 34 0.31 18.30 -31.72
CA ILE A 34 -0.51 18.52 -30.51
C ILE A 34 0.48 18.63 -29.36
N SER A 35 0.71 19.87 -28.92
CA SER A 35 1.47 20.12 -27.69
C SER A 35 0.72 19.44 -26.56
N HIS A 36 1.36 18.47 -25.90
CA HIS A 36 0.81 17.81 -24.70
C HIS A 36 0.50 18.80 -23.57
N ALA A 37 0.91 20.05 -23.69
CA ALA A 37 0.62 21.13 -22.74
C ALA A 37 -0.81 21.68 -22.86
N ASP A 38 -1.51 21.48 -23.99
CA ASP A 38 -2.81 22.13 -24.24
C ASP A 38 -4.04 21.27 -23.93
N THR A 39 -3.88 20.05 -23.37
CA THR A 39 -5.00 19.12 -23.20
C THR A 39 -5.28 18.71 -21.75
N MET A 40 -4.61 19.28 -20.76
CA MET A 40 -4.95 19.05 -19.35
C MET A 40 -6.02 20.07 -18.95
N ALA A 41 -7.29 19.72 -19.13
CA ALA A 41 -8.38 20.49 -18.54
C ALA A 41 -8.14 20.57 -17.03
N ARG A 42 -8.00 21.78 -16.49
CA ARG A 42 -7.94 21.99 -15.05
C ARG A 42 -9.27 21.54 -14.45
N LEU A 43 -9.20 20.56 -13.55
CA LEU A 43 -10.36 20.11 -12.77
C LEU A 43 -10.39 20.89 -11.46
N ASP A 44 -11.49 21.55 -11.20
CA ASP A 44 -11.74 22.24 -9.92
C ASP A 44 -12.48 21.28 -9.00
N PHE A 45 -11.94 21.11 -7.78
CA PHE A 45 -12.54 20.31 -6.73
C PHE A 45 -13.28 21.22 -5.74
N PRO A 46 -14.33 20.72 -5.07
CA PRO A 46 -15.05 21.49 -4.07
C PRO A 46 -14.13 22.05 -2.98
N THR A 47 -14.48 23.22 -2.46
CA THR A 47 -13.78 23.79 -1.29
C THR A 47 -13.84 22.79 -0.13
N GLY A 48 -12.68 22.51 0.49
CA GLY A 48 -12.57 21.54 1.58
C GLY A 48 -12.42 20.09 1.11
N PHE A 49 -12.20 19.83 -0.19
CA PHE A 49 -11.81 18.52 -0.68
C PHE A 49 -10.45 18.13 -0.11
N HIS A 50 -10.35 16.89 0.42
CA HIS A 50 -9.12 16.40 1.03
C HIS A 50 -8.33 15.55 0.06
N TRP A 51 -7.05 15.90 -0.08
CA TRP A 51 -6.07 15.13 -0.82
C TRP A 51 -5.23 14.31 0.14
N GLY A 52 -5.19 13.00 -0.05
CA GLY A 52 -4.49 12.13 0.89
C GLY A 52 -3.84 10.92 0.22
N ALA A 53 -3.04 10.25 1.03
CA ALA A 53 -2.50 8.93 0.73
C ALA A 53 -3.00 7.91 1.75
N ALA A 54 -2.92 6.63 1.40
CA ALA A 54 -3.31 5.54 2.28
C ALA A 54 -2.23 4.46 2.34
N THR A 55 -2.04 3.89 3.54
CA THR A 55 -1.15 2.76 3.79
C THR A 55 -1.80 1.76 4.74
N ALA A 56 -1.19 0.59 4.87
CA ALA A 56 -1.56 -0.42 5.86
C ALA A 56 -0.34 -0.84 6.67
N SER A 57 -0.52 -1.06 7.97
CA SER A 57 0.53 -1.35 8.94
C SER A 57 1.45 -2.48 8.51
N TYR A 58 0.90 -3.63 8.14
CA TYR A 58 1.72 -4.77 7.73
C TYR A 58 2.55 -4.48 6.46
N GLN A 59 2.02 -3.67 5.56
CA GLN A 59 2.67 -3.38 4.27
C GLN A 59 3.86 -2.42 4.40
N ILE A 60 3.90 -1.58 5.45
CA ILE A 60 4.90 -0.51 5.52
C ILE A 60 5.71 -0.48 6.81
N GLU A 61 5.15 -0.89 7.97
CA GLU A 61 5.78 -0.65 9.26
C GLU A 61 7.11 -1.41 9.45
N GLY A 62 7.12 -2.69 9.13
CA GLY A 62 8.21 -3.55 9.58
C GLY A 62 8.23 -3.72 11.10
N ALA A 63 9.42 -3.85 11.68
CA ALA A 63 9.61 -3.95 13.14
C ALA A 63 8.71 -5.03 13.78
N CYS A 64 8.54 -6.16 13.10
CA CYS A 64 7.54 -7.18 13.44
C CYS A 64 7.79 -7.89 14.78
N ARG A 65 8.99 -7.77 15.35
CA ARG A 65 9.39 -8.36 16.64
C ARG A 65 9.87 -7.33 17.65
N GLU A 66 9.63 -6.04 17.38
CA GLU A 66 10.12 -4.96 18.23
C GLU A 66 9.02 -4.40 19.14
N ALA A 67 9.46 -3.75 20.20
CA ALA A 67 8.61 -3.04 21.17
C ALA A 67 7.41 -3.86 21.68
N GLY A 68 7.57 -5.19 21.82
CA GLY A 68 6.55 -6.07 22.34
C GLY A 68 5.42 -6.40 21.36
N ARG A 69 5.56 -6.10 20.06
CA ARG A 69 4.58 -6.51 19.04
C ARG A 69 4.46 -8.03 18.97
N GLY A 70 3.22 -8.53 18.94
CA GLY A 70 2.90 -9.94 18.73
C GLY A 70 2.90 -10.31 17.24
N GLU A 71 2.86 -11.61 16.97
CA GLU A 71 2.72 -12.18 15.65
C GLU A 71 1.31 -11.92 15.09
N SER A 72 1.21 -11.50 13.83
CA SER A 72 -0.04 -11.46 13.05
C SER A 72 -0.18 -12.67 12.15
N ILE A 73 -1.39 -12.88 11.62
CA ILE A 73 -1.64 -13.92 10.60
C ILE A 73 -0.76 -13.73 9.36
N TRP A 74 -0.47 -12.49 8.98
CA TRP A 74 0.41 -12.17 7.86
C TRP A 74 1.88 -12.48 8.15
N ASP A 75 2.37 -12.26 9.37
CA ASP A 75 3.71 -12.67 9.76
C ASP A 75 3.86 -14.18 9.57
N ARG A 76 2.91 -14.97 10.09
CA ARG A 76 2.94 -16.44 9.92
C ARG A 76 2.81 -16.85 8.46
N PHE A 77 1.87 -16.29 7.73
CA PHE A 77 1.61 -16.64 6.33
C PHE A 77 2.84 -16.43 5.45
N THR A 78 3.51 -15.30 5.58
CA THR A 78 4.64 -14.94 4.71
C THR A 78 5.91 -15.73 5.01
N HIS A 79 6.05 -16.29 6.23
CA HIS A 79 7.18 -17.14 6.60
C HIS A 79 6.98 -18.61 6.21
N VAL A 80 5.80 -19.01 5.74
CA VAL A 80 5.61 -20.37 5.22
C VAL A 80 6.15 -20.42 3.78
N PRO A 81 7.13 -21.31 3.48
CA PRO A 81 7.70 -21.41 2.16
C PRO A 81 6.64 -21.69 1.09
N GLY A 82 6.66 -20.94 0.01
CA GLY A 82 5.74 -21.08 -1.12
C GLY A 82 4.45 -20.24 -1.04
N ASN A 83 4.11 -19.68 0.12
CA ASN A 83 2.94 -18.80 0.23
C ASN A 83 3.14 -17.46 -0.49
N VAL A 84 4.37 -16.95 -0.49
CA VAL A 84 4.74 -15.71 -1.21
C VAL A 84 5.71 -16.08 -2.32
N ARG A 85 5.38 -15.71 -3.55
CA ARG A 85 6.08 -16.16 -4.77
C ARG A 85 7.59 -15.89 -4.75
N ASP A 86 8.01 -14.75 -4.25
CA ASP A 86 9.41 -14.32 -4.18
C ASP A 86 10.01 -14.46 -2.78
N GLY A 87 9.26 -15.03 -1.83
CA GLY A 87 9.68 -15.19 -0.44
C GLY A 87 9.77 -13.89 0.36
N SER A 88 9.22 -12.78 -0.14
CA SER A 88 9.22 -11.51 0.59
C SER A 88 8.32 -11.58 1.83
N THR A 89 8.71 -10.84 2.87
CA THR A 89 8.00 -10.74 4.16
C THR A 89 7.76 -9.29 4.54
N GLY A 90 6.88 -9.06 5.51
CA GLY A 90 6.65 -7.75 6.11
C GLY A 90 7.65 -7.37 7.21
N ASP A 91 8.70 -8.16 7.46
CA ASP A 91 9.60 -7.99 8.61
C ASP A 91 10.25 -6.62 8.66
N ARG A 92 10.64 -6.10 7.52
CA ARG A 92 11.22 -4.77 7.34
C ARG A 92 10.29 -3.83 6.59
N ALA A 93 9.64 -4.33 5.53
CA ALA A 93 8.77 -3.55 4.64
C ALA A 93 9.43 -2.22 4.21
N CYS A 94 8.74 -1.08 4.39
CA CYS A 94 9.29 0.26 4.17
C CYS A 94 9.99 0.83 5.42
N ASP A 95 10.03 0.08 6.51
CA ASP A 95 10.61 0.50 7.79
C ASP A 95 9.93 1.77 8.38
N SER A 96 8.64 1.93 8.07
CA SER A 96 7.87 3.11 8.51
C SER A 96 7.77 3.21 10.03
N TYR A 97 7.85 2.09 10.77
CA TYR A 97 7.89 2.12 12.22
C TYR A 97 8.99 3.04 12.77
N HIS A 98 10.17 3.02 12.15
CA HIS A 98 11.29 3.89 12.54
C HIS A 98 11.30 5.20 11.76
N ARG A 99 10.76 5.21 10.53
CA ARG A 99 10.88 6.30 9.57
C ARG A 99 9.60 7.12 9.38
N TRP A 100 8.63 7.00 10.27
CA TRP A 100 7.36 7.72 10.16
C TRP A 100 7.51 9.24 10.01
N ARG A 101 8.60 9.84 10.53
CA ARG A 101 8.89 11.26 10.35
C ARG A 101 9.27 11.60 8.91
N ASP A 102 9.99 10.70 8.24
CA ASP A 102 10.32 10.83 6.82
C ASP A 102 9.06 10.71 5.98
N ASP A 103 8.16 9.79 6.35
CA ASP A 103 6.88 9.61 5.66
C ASP A 103 6.00 10.87 5.79
N ILE A 104 5.94 11.50 6.96
CA ILE A 104 5.24 12.79 7.16
C ILE A 104 5.88 13.89 6.29
N ALA A 105 7.20 13.95 6.24
CA ALA A 105 7.89 14.92 5.40
C ALA A 105 7.57 14.71 3.91
N LEU A 106 7.47 13.46 3.47
CA LEU A 106 7.06 13.10 2.11
C LEU A 106 5.62 13.53 1.81
N LEU A 107 4.67 13.24 2.72
CA LEU A 107 3.27 13.67 2.57
C LEU A 107 3.16 15.18 2.41
N ARG A 108 3.91 15.96 3.21
CA ARG A 108 3.97 17.41 3.07
C ARG A 108 4.56 17.86 1.74
N ALA A 109 5.65 17.22 1.29
CA ALA A 109 6.30 17.54 0.02
C ALA A 109 5.37 17.27 -1.17
N MET A 110 4.46 16.28 -1.05
CA MET A 110 3.43 15.98 -2.03
C MET A 110 2.22 16.93 -1.95
N GLY A 111 2.15 17.83 -0.97
CA GLY A 111 1.02 18.75 -0.79
C GLY A 111 -0.25 18.06 -0.28
N LEU A 112 -0.14 16.93 0.39
CA LEU A 112 -1.28 16.20 0.93
C LEU A 112 -1.70 16.75 2.30
N ASP A 113 -3.01 16.81 2.54
CA ASP A 113 -3.63 17.34 3.77
C ASP A 113 -4.27 16.26 4.65
N SER A 114 -4.24 15.01 4.18
CA SER A 114 -4.82 13.89 4.91
C SER A 114 -4.01 12.60 4.69
N TYR A 115 -4.00 11.74 5.71
CA TYR A 115 -3.30 10.47 5.66
C TYR A 115 -4.10 9.37 6.35
N ARG A 116 -4.44 8.32 5.57
CA ARG A 116 -5.04 7.09 6.09
C ARG A 116 -3.94 6.09 6.36
N PHE A 117 -3.90 5.56 7.57
CA PHE A 117 -2.99 4.49 7.97
C PHE A 117 -3.76 3.47 8.83
N SER A 118 -3.28 2.25 8.95
CA SER A 118 -3.87 1.31 9.89
C SER A 118 -3.04 1.16 11.16
N ILE A 119 -3.72 0.77 12.23
CA ILE A 119 -3.11 0.46 13.52
C ILE A 119 -2.98 -1.06 13.61
N ALA A 120 -1.76 -1.55 13.79
CA ALA A 120 -1.49 -2.98 13.93
C ALA A 120 -2.06 -3.49 15.26
N TRP A 121 -3.14 -4.26 15.22
CA TRP A 121 -3.72 -4.86 16.43
C TRP A 121 -2.67 -5.63 17.26
N PRO A 122 -1.81 -6.50 16.65
CA PRO A 122 -0.79 -7.21 17.41
C PRO A 122 0.29 -6.29 18.02
N ARG A 123 0.41 -5.04 17.59
CA ARG A 123 1.29 -4.05 18.24
C ARG A 123 0.65 -3.47 19.49
N ILE A 124 -0.66 -3.34 19.50
CA ILE A 124 -1.42 -2.83 20.65
C ILE A 124 -1.73 -3.93 21.66
N GLN A 125 -2.21 -5.07 21.19
CA GLN A 125 -2.48 -6.25 22.02
C GLN A 125 -1.79 -7.46 21.38
N PRO A 126 -0.57 -7.82 21.81
CA PRO A 126 0.26 -8.86 21.18
C PRO A 126 -0.43 -10.21 21.01
N THR A 127 -1.35 -10.56 21.92
CA THR A 127 -2.14 -11.80 21.87
C THR A 127 -3.61 -11.55 21.51
N GLY A 128 -3.95 -10.31 21.14
CA GLY A 128 -5.34 -9.88 20.91
C GLY A 128 -6.18 -9.74 22.17
N ARG A 129 -5.56 -9.77 23.35
CA ARG A 129 -6.23 -9.74 24.67
C ARG A 129 -5.42 -8.96 25.69
N GLY A 130 -6.08 -8.52 26.75
CA GLY A 130 -5.46 -7.88 27.90
C GLY A 130 -5.16 -6.39 27.70
N PRO A 131 -4.34 -5.79 28.57
CA PRO A 131 -4.04 -4.37 28.49
C PRO A 131 -3.21 -4.04 27.25
N ALA A 132 -3.33 -2.81 26.79
CA ALA A 132 -2.56 -2.34 25.66
C ALA A 132 -1.06 -2.32 25.97
N ASN A 133 -0.27 -2.73 25.00
CA ASN A 133 1.17 -2.58 24.97
C ASN A 133 1.53 -1.09 24.85
N VAL A 134 2.08 -0.53 25.92
CA VAL A 134 2.38 0.92 26.00
C VAL A 134 3.30 1.40 24.88
N PRO A 135 4.43 0.73 24.56
CA PRO A 135 5.27 1.13 23.44
C PRO A 135 4.53 1.16 22.08
N GLY A 136 3.60 0.26 21.87
CA GLY A 136 2.76 0.25 20.67
C GLY A 136 1.83 1.46 20.59
N LEU A 137 1.17 1.80 21.70
CA LEU A 137 0.33 3.01 21.78
C LEU A 137 1.16 4.28 21.60
N ASP A 138 2.34 4.35 22.19
CA ASP A 138 3.21 5.53 22.12
C ASP A 138 3.70 5.79 20.70
N HIS A 139 3.96 4.74 19.92
CA HIS A 139 4.27 4.87 18.50
C HIS A 139 3.14 5.58 17.75
N TYR A 140 1.89 5.13 17.90
CA TYR A 140 0.76 5.76 17.19
C TYR A 140 0.38 7.12 17.76
N ARG A 141 0.60 7.38 19.05
CA ARG A 141 0.50 8.74 19.60
C ARG A 141 1.48 9.68 18.91
N ALA A 142 2.74 9.28 18.82
CA ALA A 142 3.78 10.08 18.18
C ALA A 142 3.51 10.31 16.68
N LEU A 143 3.01 9.29 15.96
CA LEU A 143 2.60 9.42 14.56
C LEU A 143 1.44 10.42 14.40
N VAL A 144 0.39 10.29 15.22
CA VAL A 144 -0.77 11.20 15.18
C VAL A 144 -0.36 12.62 15.52
N ASP A 145 0.44 12.82 16.56
CA ASP A 145 0.92 14.14 16.94
C ASP A 145 1.75 14.79 15.82
N GLY A 146 2.69 14.05 15.24
CA GLY A 146 3.50 14.54 14.12
C GLY A 146 2.68 14.86 12.86
N LEU A 147 1.63 14.10 12.56
CA LEU A 147 0.71 14.40 11.45
C LEU A 147 -0.03 15.73 11.72
N LEU A 148 -0.58 15.90 12.92
CA LEU A 148 -1.30 17.12 13.30
C LEU A 148 -0.39 18.34 13.32
N GLU A 149 0.83 18.22 13.84
CA GLU A 149 1.86 19.28 13.80
C GLU A 149 2.21 19.66 12.35
N ALA A 150 2.18 18.69 11.44
CA ALA A 150 2.41 18.93 10.02
C ALA A 150 1.19 19.50 9.27
N GLY A 151 0.04 19.68 9.95
CA GLY A 151 -1.22 20.10 9.33
C GLY A 151 -1.91 19.00 8.51
N ILE A 152 -1.52 17.73 8.70
CA ILE A 152 -2.08 16.56 8.00
C ILE A 152 -3.11 15.91 8.91
N ARG A 153 -4.32 15.73 8.39
CA ARG A 153 -5.43 15.09 9.12
C ARG A 153 -5.26 13.58 9.18
N PRO A 154 -5.23 12.95 10.38
CA PRO A 154 -5.12 11.51 10.51
C PRO A 154 -6.46 10.81 10.29
N PHE A 155 -6.43 9.70 9.55
CA PHE A 155 -7.55 8.79 9.30
C PHE A 155 -7.13 7.35 9.66
N PRO A 156 -7.04 6.98 10.93
CA PRO A 156 -6.66 5.64 11.31
C PRO A 156 -7.72 4.61 10.99
N THR A 157 -7.27 3.45 10.49
CA THR A 157 -8.06 2.24 10.29
C THR A 157 -7.75 1.27 11.42
N LEU A 158 -8.77 0.81 12.16
CA LEU A 158 -8.56 -0.07 13.32
C LEU A 158 -8.16 -1.48 12.91
N TYR A 159 -8.64 -1.98 11.78
CA TYR A 159 -8.29 -3.31 11.30
C TYR A 159 -8.03 -3.33 9.80
N HIS A 160 -6.81 -3.73 9.41
CA HIS A 160 -6.41 -3.92 8.02
C HIS A 160 -5.76 -5.29 7.82
N TRP A 161 -6.49 -6.35 8.26
CA TRP A 161 -6.22 -7.77 8.01
C TRP A 161 -5.08 -8.38 8.81
N ASP A 162 -4.51 -7.65 9.75
CA ASP A 162 -3.42 -8.10 10.61
C ASP A 162 -3.92 -8.60 11.97
N LEU A 163 -4.80 -9.63 11.94
CA LEU A 163 -5.31 -10.28 13.14
C LEU A 163 -4.14 -10.85 13.97
N PRO A 164 -4.10 -10.64 15.30
CA PRO A 164 -3.15 -11.35 16.14
C PRO A 164 -3.27 -12.87 15.95
N GLN A 165 -2.14 -13.52 15.70
CA GLN A 165 -2.13 -14.95 15.39
C GLN A 165 -2.75 -15.80 16.51
N ALA A 166 -2.60 -15.39 17.77
CA ALA A 166 -3.22 -16.07 18.90
C ALA A 166 -4.76 -16.05 18.86
N LEU A 167 -5.38 -15.06 18.22
CA LEU A 167 -6.83 -15.05 17.99
C LEU A 167 -7.20 -15.96 16.81
N GLU A 168 -6.39 -16.02 15.78
CA GLU A 168 -6.58 -16.95 14.67
C GLU A 168 -6.48 -18.40 15.13
N ASP A 169 -5.46 -18.73 15.95
CA ASP A 169 -5.29 -20.05 16.54
C ASP A 169 -6.48 -20.44 17.46
N ALA A 170 -7.24 -19.45 17.95
CA ALA A 170 -8.45 -19.63 18.76
C ALA A 170 -9.75 -19.64 17.92
N GLY A 171 -9.66 -19.67 16.58
CA GLY A 171 -10.79 -19.76 15.65
C GLY A 171 -11.09 -18.49 14.86
N GLY A 172 -10.24 -17.46 14.95
CA GLY A 172 -10.27 -16.27 14.11
C GLY A 172 -11.57 -15.46 14.18
N TRP A 173 -11.94 -14.81 13.09
CA TRP A 173 -13.19 -14.05 13.01
C TRP A 173 -14.46 -14.89 13.12
N PRO A 174 -14.52 -16.16 12.69
CA PRO A 174 -15.67 -17.01 12.92
C PRO A 174 -15.96 -17.27 14.42
N ALA A 175 -14.94 -17.20 15.28
CA ALA A 175 -15.14 -17.32 16.72
C ALA A 175 -15.86 -16.10 17.29
N ARG A 176 -17.01 -16.31 17.95
CA ARG A 176 -17.84 -15.22 18.48
C ARG A 176 -17.08 -14.29 19.44
N ASP A 177 -16.10 -14.81 20.19
CA ASP A 177 -15.27 -14.05 21.12
C ASP A 177 -14.42 -12.99 20.44
N THR A 178 -13.98 -13.22 19.19
CA THR A 178 -13.12 -12.27 18.43
C THR A 178 -13.77 -10.89 18.27
N ALA A 179 -15.10 -10.84 18.10
CA ALA A 179 -15.81 -9.56 18.02
C ALA A 179 -15.72 -8.77 19.34
N ALA A 180 -15.82 -9.45 20.51
CA ALA A 180 -15.65 -8.82 21.81
C ALA A 180 -14.20 -8.37 22.04
N ARG A 181 -13.21 -9.14 21.59
CA ARG A 181 -11.79 -8.77 21.64
C ARG A 181 -11.49 -7.56 20.77
N PHE A 182 -12.06 -7.51 19.57
CA PHE A 182 -11.94 -6.34 18.71
C PHE A 182 -12.52 -5.08 19.35
N ALA A 183 -13.69 -5.19 19.99
CA ALA A 183 -14.31 -4.05 20.69
C ALA A 183 -13.44 -3.56 21.85
N ASP A 184 -12.83 -4.46 22.62
CA ASP A 184 -11.89 -4.11 23.70
C ASP A 184 -10.64 -3.41 23.14
N TYR A 185 -10.01 -3.97 22.12
CA TYR A 185 -8.89 -3.35 21.41
C TYR A 185 -9.23 -1.95 20.90
N ALA A 186 -10.34 -1.83 20.18
CA ALA A 186 -10.80 -0.56 19.62
C ALA A 186 -11.03 0.48 20.71
N GLY A 187 -11.64 0.06 21.83
CA GLY A 187 -11.86 0.92 23.01
C GLY A 187 -10.56 1.48 23.58
N GLN A 188 -9.53 0.64 23.71
CA GLN A 188 -8.21 1.06 24.22
C GLN A 188 -7.50 2.04 23.26
N VAL A 189 -7.56 1.80 21.95
CA VAL A 189 -7.01 2.70 20.94
C VAL A 189 -7.74 4.05 20.92
N ILE A 190 -9.08 4.02 20.94
CA ILE A 190 -9.89 5.24 20.95
C ILE A 190 -9.67 6.05 22.23
N ALA A 191 -9.55 5.38 23.39
CA ALA A 191 -9.23 6.06 24.63
C ALA A 191 -7.86 6.76 24.59
N ALA A 192 -6.89 6.23 23.81
CA ALA A 192 -5.55 6.79 23.71
C ALA A 192 -5.40 7.92 22.67
N LEU A 193 -6.27 7.98 21.65
CA LEU A 193 -6.11 8.87 20.48
C LEU A 193 -7.37 9.71 20.17
N GLY A 194 -8.53 9.36 20.75
CA GLY A 194 -9.82 9.94 20.39
C GLY A 194 -10.01 11.40 20.79
N ASP A 195 -9.16 11.94 21.66
CA ASP A 195 -9.12 13.36 22.02
C ASP A 195 -8.74 14.26 20.83
N ARG A 196 -7.97 13.75 19.87
CA ARG A 196 -7.42 14.48 18.72
C ARG A 196 -7.71 13.87 17.35
N VAL A 197 -8.14 12.61 17.28
CA VAL A 197 -8.58 11.94 16.04
C VAL A 197 -10.09 12.02 15.89
N ARG A 198 -10.57 12.57 14.77
CA ARG A 198 -12.01 12.79 14.52
C ARG A 198 -12.62 11.78 13.55
N HIS A 199 -11.81 11.15 12.71
CA HIS A 199 -12.27 10.26 11.65
C HIS A 199 -11.64 8.88 11.81
N TRP A 200 -12.49 7.85 11.85
CA TRP A 200 -12.08 6.47 12.08
C TRP A 200 -12.66 5.55 11.02
N MET A 201 -11.82 4.67 10.48
CA MET A 201 -12.25 3.52 9.71
C MET A 201 -12.20 2.30 10.62
N ILE A 202 -13.31 1.57 10.71
CA ILE A 202 -13.38 0.39 11.58
C ILE A 202 -12.65 -0.78 10.93
N PHE A 203 -13.01 -1.08 9.68
CA PHE A 203 -12.45 -2.18 8.90
C PHE A 203 -12.02 -1.72 7.53
N ASN A 204 -10.91 -2.30 7.03
CA ASN A 204 -10.64 -2.27 5.60
C ASN A 204 -11.30 -3.47 4.94
N GLU A 205 -12.16 -3.22 3.95
CA GLU A 205 -12.77 -4.22 3.07
C GLU A 205 -13.28 -5.47 3.81
N PRO A 206 -14.28 -5.34 4.68
CA PRO A 206 -14.77 -6.47 5.48
C PRO A 206 -15.25 -7.63 4.63
N GLN A 207 -15.80 -7.36 3.44
CA GLN A 207 -16.23 -8.39 2.49
C GLN A 207 -15.07 -9.27 2.01
N ILE A 208 -13.84 -8.72 1.90
CA ILE A 208 -12.69 -9.47 1.41
C ILE A 208 -12.22 -10.46 2.47
N PHE A 209 -11.92 -10.01 3.68
CA PHE A 209 -11.42 -10.94 4.69
C PHE A 209 -12.47 -11.96 5.16
N THR A 210 -13.77 -11.66 5.02
CA THR A 210 -14.85 -12.62 5.36
C THR A 210 -15.12 -13.64 4.26
N SER A 211 -14.91 -13.30 2.99
CA SER A 211 -15.21 -14.21 1.86
C SER A 211 -13.99 -14.92 1.29
N MET A 212 -12.80 -14.41 1.53
CA MET A 212 -11.54 -14.96 1.03
C MET A 212 -10.61 -15.45 2.14
N GLY A 213 -10.82 -14.99 3.37
CA GLY A 213 -10.04 -15.42 4.53
C GLY A 213 -10.62 -16.64 5.23
N TYR A 214 -11.92 -16.88 5.08
CA TYR A 214 -12.63 -17.98 5.77
C TYR A 214 -13.60 -18.68 4.85
#